data_c73caa4c8fcf722a149e04b202dedc82
#
_entry.id   c73caa4c8fcf722a149e04b202dedc82
#
_cell.length_a   1.000
_cell.length_b   1.000
_cell.length_c   1.000
_cell.angle_alpha   90.00
_cell.angle_beta   90.00
_cell.angle_gamma   90.00
#
_symmetry.space_group_name_H-M   'P 1'
#
loop_
_entity.id
_entity.type
_entity.pdbx_description
1 polymer ?
#
loop_
_entity_poly.entity_id
_entity_poly.type
_entity_poly.pdbx_seq_one_letter_code
_entity_poly.pdbx_strand_id
1 'polypeptide(L)'
;MDITNSIKKYKNSVTRKYISLSNDEIDVVTKGDYWLSRKYDGQLWFYCKSNKNSKIINSNENDISTLISDIKKELDKKLSNTKNIILAGELYSLTKERERYGDTISGLGDKSKRKNLRLGVFDVVISDKLLSSFDEKYKFLKKNLGENSKDLSHVLEHKQIKHSDVNKHFKEIVIKNNAEGLIVRNDSAVYKIKKEETADLLITGYTLGKTPNQIRSISLGVFLNENEILHVGSCGNIPTNLRKDLYKKLVKLKVNSNFQKIASNGSAYNFIKPEIVCEIKLLEFQGDKSNDEPIR
;
A
#
# COMPACT_ATOMS: atom_id res chain seq x y z
N MET A 1 23.21 15.20 10.71
CA MET A 1 22.56 14.03 10.08
C MET A 1 21.78 14.51 8.87
N ASP A 2 22.10 14.02 7.67
CA ASP A 2 21.33 14.33 6.45
C ASP A 2 20.07 13.42 6.41
N ILE A 3 18.96 13.95 6.91
CA ILE A 3 17.68 13.23 7.04
C ILE A 3 17.12 12.88 5.68
N THR A 4 17.10 13.83 4.74
CA THR A 4 16.50 13.66 3.42
C THR A 4 17.17 12.56 2.62
N ASN A 5 18.51 12.60 2.55
CA ASN A 5 19.28 11.59 1.83
C ASN A 5 19.12 10.20 2.46
N SER A 6 19.09 10.13 3.80
CA SER A 6 18.90 8.87 4.52
C SER A 6 17.54 8.22 4.22
N ILE A 7 16.46 9.00 4.18
CA ILE A 7 15.12 8.52 3.83
C ILE A 7 15.06 8.06 2.36
N LYS A 8 15.62 8.86 1.44
CA LYS A 8 15.66 8.50 0.01
C LYS A 8 16.46 7.20 -0.20
N LYS A 9 17.61 7.07 0.47
CA LYS A 9 18.44 5.86 0.43
C LYS A 9 17.65 4.66 0.98
N TYR A 10 17.02 4.79 2.14
CA TYR A 10 16.20 3.72 2.72
C TYR A 10 15.07 3.30 1.78
N LYS A 11 14.31 4.24 1.21
CA LYS A 11 13.24 3.94 0.26
C LYS A 11 13.76 3.18 -0.96
N ASN A 12 14.90 3.59 -1.52
CA ASN A 12 15.44 2.99 -2.74
C ASN A 12 16.15 1.66 -2.49
N SER A 13 16.87 1.51 -1.37
CA SER A 13 17.68 0.33 -1.08
C SER A 13 16.96 -0.74 -0.25
N VAL A 14 15.90 -0.38 0.45
CA VAL A 14 15.13 -1.29 1.32
C VAL A 14 13.71 -1.47 0.80
N THR A 15 12.86 -0.43 0.88
CA THR A 15 11.43 -0.62 0.63
C THR A 15 11.08 -0.94 -0.83
N ARG A 16 11.83 -0.43 -1.80
CA ARG A 16 11.65 -0.77 -3.22
C ARG A 16 12.16 -2.15 -3.61
N LYS A 17 12.99 -2.75 -2.77
CA LYS A 17 13.52 -4.10 -2.98
C LYS A 17 12.68 -5.19 -2.32
N TYR A 18 11.58 -4.84 -1.68
CA TYR A 18 10.65 -5.84 -1.17
C TYR A 18 10.12 -6.69 -2.31
N ILE A 19 10.20 -7.99 -2.15
CA ILE A 19 9.70 -8.97 -3.11
C ILE A 19 8.19 -9.09 -2.90
N SER A 20 7.41 -8.70 -3.91
CA SER A 20 5.95 -8.84 -3.85
C SER A 20 5.56 -10.21 -4.36
N LEU A 21 4.82 -10.96 -3.57
CA LEU A 21 4.30 -12.28 -3.87
C LEU A 21 2.77 -12.28 -3.75
N SER A 22 2.12 -13.02 -4.63
CA SER A 22 0.74 -13.45 -4.47
C SER A 22 0.63 -14.61 -3.49
N ASN A 23 -0.59 -14.98 -3.11
CA ASN A 23 -0.84 -16.17 -2.30
C ASN A 23 -0.36 -17.47 -2.97
N ASP A 24 -0.36 -17.52 -4.30
CA ASP A 24 0.06 -18.70 -5.07
C ASP A 24 1.59 -18.82 -5.19
N GLU A 25 2.31 -17.75 -4.84
CA GLU A 25 3.77 -17.67 -4.89
C GLU A 25 4.44 -17.82 -3.50
N ILE A 26 3.70 -18.20 -2.47
CA ILE A 26 4.24 -18.33 -1.09
C ILE A 26 5.44 -19.28 -1.03
N ASP A 27 5.45 -20.31 -1.86
CA ASP A 27 6.54 -21.31 -1.92
C ASP A 27 7.88 -20.73 -2.44
N VAL A 28 7.86 -19.51 -3.02
CA VAL A 28 9.07 -18.76 -3.41
C VAL A 28 9.85 -18.26 -2.19
N VAL A 29 9.22 -18.16 -1.01
CA VAL A 29 9.91 -17.77 0.23
C VAL A 29 10.99 -18.80 0.53
N THR A 30 12.24 -18.34 0.54
CA THR A 30 13.40 -19.23 0.73
C THR A 30 13.41 -19.89 2.11
N LYS A 31 14.07 -21.05 2.23
CA LYS A 31 14.19 -21.75 3.50
C LYS A 31 14.92 -20.88 4.53
N GLY A 32 14.40 -20.82 5.75
CA GLY A 32 15.01 -20.04 6.83
C GLY A 32 14.03 -19.66 7.93
N ASP A 33 14.54 -18.91 8.89
CA ASP A 33 13.77 -18.29 9.95
C ASP A 33 13.47 -16.84 9.59
N TYR A 34 12.27 -16.39 9.94
CA TYR A 34 11.76 -15.09 9.56
C TYR A 34 11.03 -14.41 10.71
N TRP A 35 10.97 -13.10 10.64
CA TRP A 35 10.02 -12.27 11.36
C TRP A 35 8.81 -12.04 10.48
N LEU A 36 7.63 -12.33 11.02
CA LEU A 36 6.34 -12.13 10.36
C LEU A 36 5.58 -11.02 11.07
N SER A 37 5.03 -10.09 10.30
CA SER A 37 4.05 -9.12 10.76
C SER A 37 2.88 -9.05 9.80
N ARG A 38 1.72 -8.62 10.33
CA ARG A 38 0.59 -8.20 9.51
C ARG A 38 1.00 -7.00 8.67
N LYS A 39 0.56 -6.96 7.41
CA LYS A 39 0.67 -5.77 6.57
C LYS A 39 -0.51 -4.84 6.83
N TYR A 40 -0.22 -3.61 7.24
CA TYR A 40 -1.20 -2.55 7.41
C TYR A 40 -1.37 -1.77 6.10
N ASP A 41 -2.60 -1.35 5.81
CA ASP A 41 -2.95 -0.58 4.62
C ASP A 41 -2.98 0.92 4.96
N GLY A 42 -1.82 1.52 5.02
CA GLY A 42 -1.61 2.90 5.39
C GLY A 42 -0.65 3.64 4.46
N GLN A 43 0.13 4.53 5.03
CA GLN A 43 1.15 5.31 4.35
C GLN A 43 2.50 5.23 5.08
N LEU A 44 3.58 5.10 4.30
CA LEU A 44 4.94 5.15 4.82
C LEU A 44 5.33 6.57 5.23
N TRP A 45 5.60 6.76 6.52
CA TRP A 45 6.11 7.98 7.11
C TRP A 45 7.36 7.72 7.95
N PHE A 46 8.14 8.77 8.16
CA PHE A 46 9.36 8.69 8.95
C PHE A 46 9.30 9.68 10.10
N TYR A 47 9.45 9.16 11.31
CA TYR A 47 9.77 10.02 12.45
C TYR A 47 11.26 10.26 12.48
N CYS A 48 11.66 11.53 12.45
CA CYS A 48 13.05 11.96 12.41
C CYS A 48 13.32 12.85 13.62
N LYS A 49 14.31 12.50 14.43
CA LYS A 49 14.78 13.31 15.55
C LYS A 49 16.28 13.59 15.40
N SER A 50 16.65 14.85 15.58
CA SER A 50 18.04 15.30 15.67
C SER A 50 18.18 16.27 16.84
N ASN A 51 18.85 15.81 17.88
CA ASN A 51 18.94 16.50 19.18
C ASN A 51 17.54 16.78 19.78
N LYS A 52 17.16 18.05 19.90
CA LYS A 52 15.85 18.48 20.45
C LYS A 52 14.77 18.64 19.39
N ASN A 53 15.14 18.61 18.11
CA ASN A 53 14.21 18.83 17.00
C ASN A 53 13.71 17.51 16.45
N SER A 54 12.39 17.41 16.26
CA SER A 54 11.79 16.23 15.65
C SER A 54 10.71 16.62 14.65
N LYS A 55 10.51 15.74 13.64
CA LYS A 55 9.49 15.91 12.61
C LYS A 55 9.01 14.55 12.09
N ILE A 56 7.82 14.56 11.50
CA ILE A 56 7.27 13.40 10.79
C ILE A 56 7.10 13.78 9.32
N ILE A 57 7.90 13.14 8.46
CA ILE A 57 7.98 13.46 7.02
C ILE A 57 7.88 12.21 6.17
N ASN A 58 7.47 12.38 4.91
CA ASN A 58 7.56 11.33 3.92
C ASN A 58 8.83 11.46 3.05
N SER A 59 9.01 10.54 2.11
CA SER A 59 10.16 10.55 1.19
C SER A 59 10.17 11.71 0.18
N ASN A 60 9.08 12.45 0.07
CA ASN A 60 8.95 13.67 -0.75
C ASN A 60 9.09 14.94 0.10
N GLU A 61 9.57 14.80 1.35
CA GLU A 61 9.78 15.88 2.31
C GLU A 61 8.51 16.60 2.80
N ASN A 62 7.32 16.06 2.48
CA ASN A 62 6.08 16.58 3.05
C ASN A 62 6.10 16.38 4.56
N ASP A 63 5.87 17.44 5.32
CA ASP A 63 5.87 17.45 6.79
C ASP A 63 4.43 17.51 7.33
N ILE A 64 4.07 16.51 8.15
CA ILE A 64 2.75 16.45 8.80
C ILE A 64 2.83 16.57 10.32
N SER A 65 3.98 16.99 10.86
CA SER A 65 4.25 17.05 12.31
C SER A 65 3.22 17.86 13.09
N THR A 66 2.74 18.97 12.54
CA THR A 66 1.71 19.81 13.13
C THR A 66 0.33 19.18 13.05
N LEU A 67 0.07 18.46 11.94
CA LEU A 67 -1.22 17.83 11.69
C LEU A 67 -1.47 16.67 12.65
N ILE A 68 -0.43 15.87 12.96
CA ILE A 68 -0.48 14.73 13.90
C ILE A 68 0.41 14.98 15.12
N SER A 69 0.30 16.19 15.68
CA SER A 69 1.15 16.66 16.79
C SER A 69 1.13 15.76 18.02
N ASP A 70 0.03 15.06 18.27
CA ASP A 70 -0.10 14.18 19.44
C ASP A 70 0.72 12.89 19.25
N ILE A 71 0.74 12.32 18.05
CA ILE A 71 1.62 11.19 17.70
C ILE A 71 3.09 11.62 17.87
N LYS A 72 3.42 12.81 17.36
CA LYS A 72 4.79 13.36 17.45
C LYS A 72 5.21 13.55 18.92
N LYS A 73 4.36 14.18 19.75
CA LYS A 73 4.64 14.39 21.18
C LYS A 73 4.85 13.08 21.92
N GLU A 74 4.05 12.04 21.62
CA GLU A 74 4.21 10.74 22.24
C GLU A 74 5.55 10.11 21.87
N LEU A 75 5.96 10.17 20.59
CA LEU A 75 7.28 9.70 20.14
C LEU A 75 8.41 10.49 20.78
N ASP A 76 8.30 11.81 20.87
CA ASP A 76 9.27 12.67 21.55
C ASP A 76 9.48 12.25 23.00
N LYS A 77 8.40 11.91 23.70
CA LYS A 77 8.42 11.43 25.09
C LYS A 77 9.04 10.05 25.20
N LYS A 78 8.58 9.08 24.38
CA LYS A 78 9.07 7.69 24.39
C LYS A 78 10.56 7.60 24.00
N LEU A 79 11.05 8.51 23.17
CA LEU A 79 12.43 8.57 22.68
C LEU A 79 13.23 9.74 23.30
N SER A 80 12.86 10.21 24.49
CA SER A 80 13.52 11.35 25.15
C SER A 80 15.03 11.16 25.32
N ASN A 81 15.47 9.92 25.60
CA ASN A 81 16.87 9.57 25.81
C ASN A 81 17.66 9.30 24.51
N THR A 82 17.04 9.45 23.34
CA THR A 82 17.70 9.26 22.05
C THR A 82 17.97 10.61 21.40
N LYS A 83 19.21 10.88 21.00
CA LYS A 83 19.58 12.17 20.38
C LYS A 83 19.26 12.18 18.90
N ASN A 84 19.71 11.16 18.16
CA ASN A 84 19.52 11.08 16.72
C ASN A 84 18.89 9.75 16.34
N ILE A 85 17.73 9.81 15.68
CA ILE A 85 17.04 8.62 15.21
C ILE A 85 16.16 8.94 14.01
N ILE A 86 16.08 8.01 13.07
CA ILE A 86 15.06 7.97 12.01
C ILE A 86 14.38 6.62 12.11
N LEU A 87 13.06 6.67 12.30
CA LEU A 87 12.18 5.49 12.33
C LEU A 87 11.31 5.47 11.10
N ALA A 88 11.14 4.28 10.51
CA ALA A 88 10.16 4.04 9.46
C ALA A 88 8.89 3.42 10.07
N GLY A 89 7.75 3.97 9.72
CA GLY A 89 6.46 3.51 10.23
C GLY A 89 5.35 3.63 9.20
N GLU A 90 4.31 2.83 9.38
CA GLU A 90 3.06 2.93 8.64
C GLU A 90 2.09 3.79 9.42
N LEU A 91 1.68 4.92 8.84
CA LEU A 91 0.58 5.73 9.35
C LEU A 91 -0.72 5.12 8.84
N TYR A 92 -1.58 4.71 9.76
CA TYR A 92 -2.85 4.09 9.45
C TYR A 92 -3.97 4.59 10.36
N SER A 93 -5.21 4.39 9.98
CA SER A 93 -6.37 4.72 10.80
C SER A 93 -6.89 3.48 11.51
N LEU A 94 -6.97 3.51 12.84
CA LEU A 94 -7.58 2.44 13.61
C LEU A 94 -9.09 2.40 13.35
N THR A 95 -9.58 1.27 12.85
CA THR A 95 -11.00 1.02 12.55
C THR A 95 -11.50 -0.21 13.29
N LYS A 96 -12.82 -0.43 13.31
CA LYS A 96 -13.42 -1.65 13.90
C LYS A 96 -13.19 -2.89 13.02
N GLU A 97 -12.99 -2.66 11.74
CA GLU A 97 -12.72 -3.68 10.74
C GLU A 97 -11.26 -3.62 10.28
N ARG A 98 -11.00 -3.97 9.03
CA ARG A 98 -9.69 -3.82 8.41
C ARG A 98 -9.39 -2.35 8.17
N GLU A 99 -8.18 -1.92 8.51
CA GLU A 99 -7.64 -0.62 8.15
C GLU A 99 -7.48 -0.51 6.63
N ARG A 100 -7.87 0.63 6.07
CA ARG A 100 -7.76 0.92 4.64
C ARG A 100 -7.01 2.22 4.40
N TYR A 101 -6.29 2.30 3.31
CA TYR A 101 -5.60 3.52 2.87
C TYR A 101 -6.52 4.74 2.85
N GLY A 102 -7.76 4.58 2.36
CA GLY A 102 -8.77 5.64 2.32
C GLY A 102 -9.13 6.20 3.70
N ASP A 103 -9.17 5.35 4.73
CA ASP A 103 -9.43 5.78 6.11
C ASP A 103 -8.27 6.65 6.63
N THR A 104 -7.03 6.33 6.26
CA THR A 104 -5.85 7.11 6.61
C THR A 104 -5.89 8.49 5.94
N ILE A 105 -6.22 8.57 4.67
CA ILE A 105 -6.38 9.84 3.95
C ILE A 105 -7.51 10.68 4.58
N SER A 106 -8.65 10.04 4.86
CA SER A 106 -9.77 10.70 5.54
C SER A 106 -9.37 11.23 6.91
N GLY A 107 -8.59 10.45 7.68
CA GLY A 107 -8.05 10.87 8.98
C GLY A 107 -7.08 12.06 8.90
N LEU A 108 -6.29 12.15 7.83
CA LEU A 108 -5.41 13.30 7.59
C LEU A 108 -6.22 14.56 7.19
N GLY A 109 -7.25 14.41 6.36
CA GLY A 109 -8.08 15.51 5.88
C GLY A 109 -9.11 16.02 6.91
N ASP A 110 -9.67 15.15 7.73
CA ASP A 110 -10.75 15.45 8.67
C ASP A 110 -10.23 15.46 10.12
N LYS A 111 -10.32 16.63 10.78
CA LYS A 111 -9.88 16.82 12.18
C LYS A 111 -10.62 15.89 13.15
N SER A 112 -11.88 15.59 12.93
CA SER A 112 -12.68 14.73 13.81
C SER A 112 -12.25 13.27 13.78
N LYS A 113 -11.74 12.80 12.65
CA LYS A 113 -11.26 11.44 12.42
C LYS A 113 -9.78 11.25 12.80
N ARG A 114 -9.04 12.36 12.94
CA ARG A 114 -7.58 12.34 13.20
C ARG A 114 -7.19 11.60 14.47
N LYS A 115 -8.07 11.57 15.48
CA LYS A 115 -7.90 10.80 16.73
C LYS A 115 -7.72 9.28 16.50
N ASN A 116 -8.15 8.77 15.35
CA ASN A 116 -8.02 7.36 15.00
C ASN A 116 -6.65 7.04 14.34
N LEU A 117 -5.88 8.06 13.94
CA LEU A 117 -4.57 7.83 13.33
C LEU A 117 -3.57 7.24 14.32
N ARG A 118 -2.79 6.27 13.83
CA ARG A 118 -1.72 5.59 14.56
C ARG A 118 -0.48 5.50 13.69
N LEU A 119 0.70 5.61 14.30
CA LEU A 119 1.96 5.32 13.63
C LEU A 119 2.52 4.00 14.16
N GLY A 120 2.38 2.95 13.37
CA GLY A 120 2.98 1.64 13.61
C GLY A 120 4.41 1.60 13.09
N VAL A 121 5.38 1.66 13.97
CA VAL A 121 6.81 1.68 13.61
C VAL A 121 7.27 0.25 13.34
N PHE A 122 7.99 0.04 12.24
CA PHE A 122 8.44 -1.29 11.83
C PHE A 122 9.94 -1.40 11.53
N ASP A 123 10.68 -0.28 11.48
CA ASP A 123 12.12 -0.35 11.25
C ASP A 123 12.85 0.88 11.83
N VAL A 124 14.15 0.70 12.12
CA VAL A 124 15.09 1.76 12.45
C VAL A 124 15.98 2.01 11.24
N VAL A 125 15.89 3.21 10.69
CA VAL A 125 16.70 3.65 9.53
C VAL A 125 18.07 4.14 9.97
N ILE A 126 18.09 4.97 11.00
CA ILE A 126 19.30 5.51 11.66
C ILE A 126 19.07 5.53 13.16
N SER A 127 20.12 5.30 13.93
CA SER A 127 20.13 5.40 15.39
C SER A 127 21.54 5.78 15.87
N ASP A 128 21.64 6.43 17.04
CA ASP A 128 22.90 6.62 17.75
C ASP A 128 23.52 5.28 18.20
N LYS A 129 22.71 4.23 18.27
CA LYS A 129 23.14 2.87 18.58
C LYS A 129 23.40 2.10 17.30
N LEU A 130 24.46 1.30 17.29
CA LEU A 130 24.68 0.34 16.22
C LEU A 130 23.65 -0.80 16.35
N LEU A 131 22.75 -0.89 15.37
CA LEU A 131 21.74 -1.94 15.26
C LEU A 131 21.94 -2.64 13.92
N SER A 132 22.59 -3.80 13.94
CA SER A 132 23.09 -4.49 12.75
C SER A 132 22.08 -5.48 12.14
N SER A 133 21.19 -6.04 12.96
CA SER A 133 20.17 -7.00 12.54
C SER A 133 18.75 -6.48 12.76
N PHE A 134 17.78 -7.09 12.09
CA PHE A 134 16.38 -6.78 12.34
C PHE A 134 15.95 -7.15 13.77
N ASP A 135 16.48 -8.23 14.33
CA ASP A 135 16.22 -8.64 15.71
C ASP A 135 16.61 -7.54 16.72
N GLU A 136 17.81 -6.98 16.56
CA GLU A 136 18.27 -5.89 17.43
C GLU A 136 17.39 -4.63 17.29
N LYS A 137 17.03 -4.28 16.06
CA LYS A 137 16.12 -3.16 15.76
C LYS A 137 14.75 -3.38 16.40
N TYR A 138 14.18 -4.56 16.25
CA TYR A 138 12.88 -4.89 16.81
C TYR A 138 12.89 -4.87 18.34
N LYS A 139 13.90 -5.45 18.97
CA LYS A 139 14.08 -5.41 20.43
C LYS A 139 14.21 -3.96 20.93
N PHE A 140 14.97 -3.14 20.22
CA PHE A 140 15.10 -1.71 20.52
C PHE A 140 13.75 -0.99 20.43
N LEU A 141 13.02 -1.19 19.34
CA LEU A 141 11.71 -0.58 19.13
C LEU A 141 10.70 -1.04 20.19
N LYS A 142 10.63 -2.34 20.47
CA LYS A 142 9.72 -2.91 21.48
C LYS A 142 9.99 -2.34 22.88
N LYS A 143 11.26 -2.22 23.26
CA LYS A 143 11.66 -1.64 24.55
C LYS A 143 11.25 -0.18 24.68
N ASN A 144 11.34 0.63 23.63
CA ASN A 144 11.13 2.07 23.70
C ASN A 144 9.68 2.47 23.40
N LEU A 145 9.01 1.80 22.46
CA LEU A 145 7.69 2.19 21.98
C LEU A 145 6.56 1.32 22.55
N GLY A 146 6.84 0.04 22.88
CA GLY A 146 5.81 -0.94 23.22
C GLY A 146 5.05 -1.45 21.99
N GLU A 147 4.25 -2.51 22.15
CA GLU A 147 3.46 -3.17 21.10
C GLU A 147 1.95 -2.89 21.21
N ASN A 148 1.53 -2.02 22.13
CA ASN A 148 0.11 -1.74 22.30
C ASN A 148 -0.44 -0.90 21.14
N SER A 149 -1.22 -1.51 20.27
CA SER A 149 -1.80 -0.87 19.09
C SER A 149 -2.83 0.23 19.41
N LYS A 150 -3.23 0.37 20.69
CA LYS A 150 -4.09 1.48 21.15
C LYS A 150 -3.29 2.76 21.35
N ASP A 151 -1.98 2.67 21.58
CA ASP A 151 -1.11 3.84 21.68
C ASP A 151 -1.07 4.58 20.33
N LEU A 152 -0.86 5.89 20.38
CA LEU A 152 -0.74 6.71 19.15
C LEU A 152 0.46 6.30 18.32
N SER A 153 1.53 5.85 18.97
CA SER A 153 2.74 5.31 18.36
C SER A 153 3.19 4.04 19.07
N HIS A 154 3.44 2.99 18.31
CA HIS A 154 3.85 1.68 18.83
C HIS A 154 4.70 0.97 17.80
N VAL A 155 5.39 -0.09 18.21
CA VAL A 155 6.04 -0.98 17.25
C VAL A 155 5.01 -1.97 16.70
N LEU A 156 5.03 -2.21 15.39
CA LEU A 156 4.21 -3.26 14.81
C LEU A 156 4.67 -4.62 15.34
N GLU A 157 3.71 -5.42 15.80
CA GLU A 157 3.99 -6.74 16.33
C GLU A 157 4.64 -7.63 15.27
N HIS A 158 5.74 -8.29 15.64
CA HIS A 158 6.43 -9.27 14.81
C HIS A 158 6.57 -10.58 15.56
N LYS A 159 6.32 -11.68 14.87
CA LYS A 159 6.45 -13.05 15.39
C LYS A 159 7.56 -13.79 14.64
N GLN A 160 8.41 -14.50 15.35
CA GLN A 160 9.37 -15.42 14.73
C GLN A 160 8.65 -16.66 14.19
N ILE A 161 8.94 -17.03 12.96
CA ILE A 161 8.37 -18.18 12.27
C ILE A 161 9.41 -18.86 11.39
N LYS A 162 9.17 -20.12 11.03
CA LYS A 162 9.89 -20.80 9.94
C LYS A 162 9.20 -20.51 8.60
N HIS A 163 9.96 -20.57 7.50
CA HIS A 163 9.38 -20.41 6.15
C HIS A 163 8.20 -21.38 5.89
N SER A 164 8.24 -22.60 6.42
CA SER A 164 7.16 -23.59 6.30
C SER A 164 5.83 -23.15 6.90
N ASP A 165 5.83 -22.20 7.83
CA ASP A 165 4.63 -21.74 8.53
C ASP A 165 3.98 -20.53 7.84
N VAL A 166 4.63 -19.95 6.82
CA VAL A 166 4.14 -18.74 6.13
C VAL A 166 2.73 -18.93 5.58
N ASN A 167 2.46 -20.04 4.89
CA ASN A 167 1.14 -20.34 4.33
C ASN A 167 0.07 -20.51 5.41
N LYS A 168 0.39 -21.16 6.53
CA LYS A 168 -0.52 -21.28 7.68
C LYS A 168 -0.90 -19.90 8.22
N HIS A 169 0.08 -19.03 8.44
CA HIS A 169 -0.16 -17.67 8.92
C HIS A 169 -0.88 -16.80 7.91
N PHE A 170 -0.61 -17.00 6.61
CA PHE A 170 -1.37 -16.31 5.55
C PHE A 170 -2.86 -16.64 5.64
N LYS A 171 -3.21 -17.93 5.73
CA LYS A 171 -4.61 -18.36 5.87
C LYS A 171 -5.27 -17.78 7.12
N GLU A 172 -4.56 -17.76 8.25
CA GLU A 172 -5.08 -17.23 9.51
C GLU A 172 -5.26 -15.71 9.49
N ILE A 173 -4.22 -14.97 9.11
CA ILE A 173 -4.19 -13.50 9.25
C ILE A 173 -4.89 -12.82 8.06
N VAL A 174 -4.63 -13.30 6.84
CA VAL A 174 -5.14 -12.64 5.63
C VAL A 174 -6.52 -13.16 5.25
N ILE A 175 -6.69 -14.47 5.16
CA ILE A 175 -7.96 -15.04 4.70
C ILE A 175 -9.02 -14.97 5.81
N LYS A 176 -8.71 -15.49 7.01
CA LYS A 176 -9.70 -15.56 8.10
C LYS A 176 -9.95 -14.22 8.76
N ASN A 177 -8.89 -13.44 9.02
CA ASN A 177 -8.98 -12.16 9.74
C ASN A 177 -8.97 -10.94 8.81
N ASN A 178 -9.08 -11.15 7.48
CA ASN A 178 -9.22 -10.11 6.46
C ASN A 178 -8.13 -9.03 6.49
N ALA A 179 -6.87 -9.38 6.79
CA ALA A 179 -5.76 -8.43 6.70
C ALA A 179 -5.37 -8.18 5.23
N GLU A 180 -4.73 -7.04 4.92
CA GLU A 180 -4.25 -6.71 3.57
C GLU A 180 -3.24 -7.73 3.05
N GLY A 181 -2.41 -8.27 3.93
CA GLY A 181 -1.34 -9.20 3.60
C GLY A 181 -0.42 -9.45 4.78
N LEU A 182 0.72 -10.05 4.48
CA LEU A 182 1.81 -10.30 5.41
C LEU A 182 3.10 -9.62 4.96
N ILE A 183 3.93 -9.24 5.92
CA ILE A 183 5.34 -8.95 5.72
C ILE A 183 6.13 -10.07 6.38
N VAL A 184 6.96 -10.75 5.59
CA VAL A 184 7.85 -11.83 6.04
C VAL A 184 9.28 -11.39 5.77
N ARG A 185 10.11 -11.25 6.79
CA ARG A 185 11.43 -10.64 6.65
C ARG A 185 12.50 -11.31 7.48
N ASN A 186 13.71 -11.29 6.96
CA ASN A 186 14.96 -11.51 7.69
C ASN A 186 15.97 -10.43 7.26
N ASP A 187 17.24 -10.58 7.67
CA ASP A 187 18.27 -9.60 7.30
C ASP A 187 18.63 -9.62 5.80
N SER A 188 18.28 -10.68 5.08
CA SER A 188 18.62 -10.85 3.65
C SER A 188 17.48 -10.49 2.70
N ALA A 189 16.22 -10.71 3.10
CA ALA A 189 15.07 -10.54 2.22
C ALA A 189 13.83 -10.05 2.98
N VAL A 190 12.96 -9.34 2.27
CA VAL A 190 11.65 -8.92 2.74
C VAL A 190 10.61 -9.26 1.67
N TYR A 191 9.66 -10.10 2.02
CA TYR A 191 8.53 -10.49 1.18
C TYR A 191 7.27 -9.75 1.63
N LYS A 192 6.51 -9.22 0.66
CA LYS A 192 5.14 -8.73 0.86
C LYS A 192 4.20 -9.72 0.21
N ILE A 193 3.44 -10.42 0.99
CA ILE A 193 2.51 -11.44 0.50
C ILE A 193 1.10 -10.89 0.62
N LYS A 194 0.39 -10.79 -0.51
CA LYS A 194 -0.96 -10.26 -0.58
C LYS A 194 -1.90 -11.28 -1.18
N LYS A 195 -3.18 -11.20 -0.80
CA LYS A 195 -4.24 -11.89 -1.50
C LYS A 195 -4.37 -11.29 -2.91
N GLU A 196 -4.37 -12.11 -3.92
CA GLU A 196 -4.79 -11.75 -5.27
C GLU A 196 -6.28 -12.06 -5.43
N GLU A 197 -7.00 -11.11 -5.97
CA GLU A 197 -8.38 -11.28 -6.42
C GLU A 197 -8.44 -11.01 -7.91
N THR A 198 -9.29 -11.74 -8.61
CA THR A 198 -9.54 -11.50 -10.03
C THR A 198 -11.01 -11.17 -10.24
N ALA A 199 -11.27 -10.39 -11.29
CA ALA A 199 -12.62 -10.12 -11.75
C ALA A 199 -12.67 -10.12 -13.27
N ASP A 200 -13.74 -10.67 -13.81
CA ASP A 200 -14.08 -10.56 -15.22
C ASP A 200 -14.83 -9.27 -15.46
N LEU A 201 -14.21 -8.34 -16.19
CA LEU A 201 -14.73 -7.00 -16.42
C LEU A 201 -14.82 -6.69 -17.91
N LEU A 202 -15.85 -5.94 -18.29
CA LEU A 202 -16.02 -5.42 -19.63
C LEU A 202 -14.99 -4.32 -19.93
N ILE A 203 -14.41 -4.35 -21.13
CA ILE A 203 -13.65 -3.22 -21.63
C ILE A 203 -14.66 -2.24 -22.28
N THR A 204 -14.75 -1.04 -21.71
CA THR A 204 -15.70 0.02 -22.17
C THR A 204 -15.02 1.13 -22.95
N GLY A 205 -13.69 1.19 -22.94
CA GLY A 205 -12.91 2.20 -23.66
C GLY A 205 -11.42 2.03 -23.47
N TYR A 206 -10.64 2.79 -24.22
CA TYR A 206 -9.18 2.77 -24.14
C TYR A 206 -8.56 4.15 -24.36
N THR A 207 -7.36 4.35 -23.82
CA THR A 207 -6.50 5.50 -24.16
C THR A 207 -5.29 5.05 -24.96
N LEU A 208 -4.76 5.95 -25.80
CA LEU A 208 -3.57 5.67 -26.59
C LEU A 208 -2.29 6.02 -25.80
N GLY A 209 -1.24 5.23 -26.05
CA GLY A 209 0.11 5.51 -25.58
C GLY A 209 0.85 6.53 -26.45
N LYS A 210 2.07 6.87 -26.07
CA LYS A 210 2.97 7.70 -26.88
C LYS A 210 3.42 6.96 -28.15
N THR A 211 3.52 5.64 -28.10
CA THR A 211 3.85 4.81 -29.27
C THR A 211 2.60 4.59 -30.11
N PRO A 212 2.66 4.83 -31.43
CA PRO A 212 1.52 4.61 -32.32
C PRO A 212 0.95 3.18 -32.24
N ASN A 213 -0.37 3.09 -32.34
CA ASN A 213 -1.09 1.80 -32.37
C ASN A 213 -0.88 0.94 -31.09
N GLN A 214 -0.63 1.57 -29.97
CA GLN A 214 -0.54 0.92 -28.67
C GLN A 214 -1.47 1.55 -27.64
N ILE A 215 -2.13 0.69 -26.88
CA ILE A 215 -3.00 1.10 -25.78
C ILE A 215 -2.16 1.49 -24.58
N ARG A 216 -2.54 2.59 -23.90
CA ARG A 216 -1.95 3.02 -22.64
C ARG A 216 -2.73 2.43 -21.46
N SER A 217 -4.06 2.58 -21.48
CA SER A 217 -4.96 2.08 -20.45
C SER A 217 -6.32 1.69 -21.03
N ILE A 218 -7.03 0.83 -20.31
CA ILE A 218 -8.41 0.44 -20.62
C ILE A 218 -9.34 0.93 -19.52
N SER A 219 -10.55 1.31 -19.90
CA SER A 219 -11.67 1.60 -19.01
C SER A 219 -12.47 0.32 -18.79
N LEU A 220 -12.88 0.07 -17.55
CA LEU A 220 -13.52 -1.17 -17.12
C LEU A 220 -14.93 -0.91 -16.59
N GLY A 221 -15.83 -1.84 -16.83
CA GLY A 221 -17.22 -1.75 -16.40
C GLY A 221 -17.83 -3.10 -16.12
N VAL A 222 -19.01 -3.06 -15.49
CA VAL A 222 -19.91 -4.22 -15.31
C VAL A 222 -21.30 -3.84 -15.77
N PHE A 223 -22.08 -4.76 -16.31
CA PHE A 223 -23.48 -4.53 -16.58
C PHE A 223 -24.25 -4.42 -15.25
N LEU A 224 -24.99 -3.34 -15.07
CA LEU A 224 -26.03 -3.24 -14.04
C LEU A 224 -27.35 -3.86 -14.53
N ASN A 225 -27.61 -3.67 -15.81
CA ASN A 225 -28.75 -4.27 -16.55
C ASN A 225 -28.42 -4.26 -18.04
N GLU A 226 -29.35 -4.68 -18.89
CA GLU A 226 -29.13 -4.80 -20.34
C GLU A 226 -28.76 -3.48 -21.04
N ASN A 227 -29.10 -2.33 -20.47
CA ASN A 227 -28.91 -1.01 -21.06
C ASN A 227 -27.92 -0.12 -20.31
N GLU A 228 -27.42 -0.58 -19.16
CA GLU A 228 -26.61 0.26 -18.28
C GLU A 228 -25.32 -0.44 -17.86
N ILE A 229 -24.20 0.26 -18.04
CA ILE A 229 -22.88 -0.20 -17.61
C ILE A 229 -22.36 0.72 -16.52
N LEU A 230 -22.10 0.14 -15.35
CA LEU A 230 -21.39 0.82 -14.29
C LEU A 230 -19.89 0.82 -14.59
N HIS A 231 -19.27 1.99 -14.60
CA HIS A 231 -17.83 2.10 -14.68
C HIS A 231 -17.21 1.80 -13.30
N VAL A 232 -16.38 0.76 -13.25
CA VAL A 232 -15.76 0.28 -11.99
C VAL A 232 -14.27 0.65 -11.86
N GLY A 233 -13.64 1.13 -12.93
CA GLY A 233 -12.25 1.53 -12.84
C GLY A 233 -11.50 1.57 -14.17
N SER A 234 -10.19 1.60 -14.09
CA SER A 234 -9.31 1.52 -15.26
C SER A 234 -8.03 0.75 -14.95
N CYS A 235 -7.49 0.06 -15.96
CA CYS A 235 -6.22 -0.64 -15.87
C CYS A 235 -5.20 -0.02 -16.84
N GLY A 236 -4.06 0.44 -16.31
CA GLY A 236 -2.93 0.95 -17.09
C GLY A 236 -1.71 0.02 -17.07
N ASN A 237 -1.73 -0.99 -16.20
CA ASN A 237 -0.64 -1.97 -16.08
C ASN A 237 -0.80 -3.13 -17.07
N ILE A 238 -0.91 -2.79 -18.36
CA ILE A 238 -1.07 -3.76 -19.43
C ILE A 238 0.33 -4.23 -19.89
N PRO A 239 0.59 -5.55 -19.97
CA PRO A 239 1.84 -6.08 -20.49
C PRO A 239 2.17 -5.53 -21.88
N THR A 240 3.43 -5.15 -22.10
CA THR A 240 3.85 -4.46 -23.33
C THR A 240 3.55 -5.25 -24.60
N ASN A 241 3.71 -6.57 -24.56
CA ASN A 241 3.40 -7.48 -25.66
C ASN A 241 1.91 -7.51 -26.04
N LEU A 242 1.00 -7.25 -25.10
CA LEU A 242 -0.45 -7.26 -25.35
C LEU A 242 -0.98 -5.91 -25.88
N ARG A 243 -0.27 -4.79 -25.69
CA ARG A 243 -0.76 -3.44 -26.00
C ARG A 243 -1.12 -3.24 -27.47
N LYS A 244 -0.33 -3.80 -28.38
CA LYS A 244 -0.54 -3.70 -29.82
C LYS A 244 -1.70 -4.60 -30.29
N ASP A 245 -1.81 -5.78 -29.75
CA ASP A 245 -2.88 -6.71 -30.15
C ASP A 245 -4.23 -6.29 -29.58
N LEU A 246 -4.27 -5.79 -28.38
CA LEU A 246 -5.47 -5.13 -27.83
C LEU A 246 -5.89 -3.95 -28.69
N TYR A 247 -4.96 -3.08 -29.15
CA TYR A 247 -5.29 -1.98 -30.02
C TYR A 247 -6.01 -2.46 -31.30
N LYS A 248 -5.47 -3.48 -31.97
CA LYS A 248 -6.07 -4.05 -33.20
C LYS A 248 -7.50 -4.57 -32.98
N LYS A 249 -7.79 -5.10 -31.79
CA LYS A 249 -9.12 -5.60 -31.44
C LYS A 249 -10.06 -4.43 -31.10
N LEU A 250 -9.64 -3.55 -30.19
CA LEU A 250 -10.51 -2.51 -29.64
C LEU A 250 -10.81 -1.39 -30.63
N VAL A 251 -9.90 -1.03 -31.53
CA VAL A 251 -10.13 0.02 -32.53
C VAL A 251 -11.32 -0.29 -33.47
N LYS A 252 -11.57 -1.55 -33.74
CA LYS A 252 -12.70 -2.02 -34.58
C LYS A 252 -14.06 -1.83 -33.91
N LEU A 253 -14.06 -1.76 -32.57
CA LEU A 253 -15.27 -1.62 -31.75
C LEU A 253 -15.53 -0.16 -31.36
N LYS A 254 -14.70 0.78 -31.85
CA LYS A 254 -14.84 2.20 -31.51
C LYS A 254 -16.22 2.73 -31.88
N VAL A 255 -16.83 3.46 -30.94
CA VAL A 255 -18.11 4.16 -31.13
C VAL A 255 -17.90 5.67 -31.09
N ASN A 256 -18.75 6.41 -31.81
CA ASN A 256 -18.82 7.86 -31.68
C ASN A 256 -19.64 8.20 -30.44
N SER A 257 -19.09 9.02 -29.57
CA SER A 257 -19.74 9.47 -28.35
C SER A 257 -19.55 10.97 -28.17
N ASN A 258 -20.60 11.67 -27.82
CA ASN A 258 -20.55 13.07 -27.40
C ASN A 258 -20.05 13.23 -25.96
N PHE A 259 -20.01 12.11 -25.19
CA PHE A 259 -19.47 12.09 -23.85
C PHE A 259 -17.95 11.93 -23.91
N GLN A 260 -17.25 12.72 -23.10
CA GLN A 260 -15.80 12.65 -22.95
C GLN A 260 -15.44 12.26 -21.53
N LYS A 261 -14.52 11.32 -21.40
CA LYS A 261 -13.89 10.94 -20.15
C LYS A 261 -12.39 11.08 -20.26
N ILE A 262 -11.79 11.73 -19.28
CA ILE A 262 -10.34 11.98 -19.24
C ILE A 262 -9.71 11.06 -18.20
N ALA A 263 -8.65 10.37 -18.59
CA ALA A 263 -7.82 9.59 -17.68
C ALA A 263 -6.97 10.51 -16.78
N SER A 264 -6.47 10.00 -15.67
CA SER A 264 -5.64 10.75 -14.71
C SER A 264 -4.38 11.40 -15.32
N ASN A 265 -3.92 10.90 -16.46
CA ASN A 265 -2.79 11.45 -17.21
C ASN A 265 -3.18 12.48 -18.27
N GLY A 266 -4.44 12.93 -18.30
CA GLY A 266 -4.97 13.91 -19.27
C GLY A 266 -5.38 13.34 -20.63
N SER A 267 -5.22 12.03 -20.88
CA SER A 267 -5.61 11.42 -22.16
C SER A 267 -7.12 11.16 -22.21
N ALA A 268 -7.77 11.49 -23.33
CA ALA A 268 -9.18 11.16 -23.54
C ALA A 268 -9.39 9.67 -23.85
N TYR A 269 -10.46 9.10 -23.31
CA TYR A 269 -10.88 7.74 -23.65
C TYR A 269 -11.58 7.69 -25.01
N ASN A 270 -11.22 6.70 -25.83
CA ASN A 270 -12.01 6.26 -26.96
C ASN A 270 -12.97 5.19 -26.47
N PHE A 271 -14.28 5.46 -26.53
CA PHE A 271 -15.29 4.48 -26.13
C PHE A 271 -15.45 3.39 -27.19
N ILE A 272 -15.81 2.21 -26.75
CA ILE A 272 -16.03 1.04 -27.62
C ILE A 272 -17.35 0.36 -27.24
N LYS A 273 -17.88 -0.44 -28.15
CA LYS A 273 -18.93 -1.41 -27.82
C LYS A 273 -18.38 -2.40 -26.79
N PRO A 274 -19.12 -2.68 -25.69
CA PRO A 274 -18.66 -3.51 -24.57
C PRO A 274 -18.79 -5.01 -24.89
N GLU A 275 -18.08 -5.49 -25.90
CA GLU A 275 -18.14 -6.86 -26.41
C GLU A 275 -16.97 -7.74 -25.93
N ILE A 276 -15.99 -7.13 -25.22
CA ILE A 276 -14.80 -7.83 -24.77
C ILE A 276 -14.74 -7.84 -23.25
N VAL A 277 -14.67 -9.04 -22.69
CA VAL A 277 -14.40 -9.28 -21.28
C VAL A 277 -12.91 -9.57 -21.10
N CYS A 278 -12.34 -9.08 -20.01
CA CYS A 278 -10.98 -9.40 -19.59
C CYS A 278 -10.93 -9.72 -18.11
N GLU A 279 -10.13 -10.71 -17.74
CA GLU A 279 -9.79 -10.96 -16.34
C GLU A 279 -8.77 -9.90 -15.87
N ILE A 280 -9.10 -9.24 -14.79
CA ILE A 280 -8.26 -8.23 -14.16
C ILE A 280 -7.86 -8.70 -12.77
N LYS A 281 -6.56 -8.72 -12.51
CA LYS A 281 -6.03 -8.88 -11.15
C LYS A 281 -6.17 -7.56 -10.41
N LEU A 282 -6.73 -7.61 -9.21
CA LEU A 282 -6.97 -6.47 -8.35
C LEU A 282 -6.56 -6.78 -6.91
N LEU A 283 -6.31 -5.72 -6.14
CA LEU A 283 -5.94 -5.87 -4.73
C LEU A 283 -7.19 -6.00 -3.85
N GLU A 284 -8.28 -5.35 -4.25
CA GLU A 284 -9.49 -5.26 -3.45
C GLU A 284 -10.63 -4.67 -4.25
N PHE A 285 -11.84 -5.18 -4.03
CA PHE A 285 -13.07 -4.49 -4.41
C PHE A 285 -13.40 -3.43 -3.36
N GLN A 286 -13.58 -2.19 -3.80
CA GLN A 286 -14.07 -1.12 -2.94
C GLN A 286 -15.54 -0.91 -3.24
N GLY A 287 -16.40 -1.15 -2.24
CA GLY A 287 -17.85 -0.95 -2.31
C GLY A 287 -18.31 0.13 -1.34
N ASP A 288 -19.40 0.80 -1.65
CA ASP A 288 -20.12 1.62 -0.67
C ASP A 288 -20.85 0.67 0.30
N LYS A 289 -20.53 0.79 1.60
CA LYS A 289 -21.12 -0.03 2.65
C LYS A 289 -22.63 0.16 2.78
N SER A 290 -23.19 1.26 2.27
CA SER A 290 -24.62 1.57 2.38
C SER A 290 -25.47 0.87 1.33
N ASN A 291 -24.92 0.55 0.14
CA ASN A 291 -25.71 0.11 -1.01
C ASN A 291 -25.11 -1.11 -1.75
N ASP A 292 -24.01 -1.71 -1.26
CA ASP A 292 -23.21 -2.72 -1.99
C ASP A 292 -22.74 -2.26 -3.39
N GLU A 293 -22.77 -0.96 -3.66
CA GLU A 293 -22.31 -0.40 -4.92
C GLU A 293 -20.81 -0.15 -4.91
N PRO A 294 -20.08 -0.40 -6.00
CA PRO A 294 -18.68 -0.06 -6.11
C PRO A 294 -18.45 1.44 -5.95
N ILE A 295 -17.51 1.83 -5.11
CA ILE A 295 -17.11 3.24 -4.96
C ILE A 295 -16.46 3.70 -6.27
N ARG A 296 -16.94 4.82 -6.81
CA ARG A 296 -16.43 5.46 -8.04
C ARG A 296 -15.10 6.15 -7.85
#